data_6cd20690e66337021dc686ebc605ce6e
#
_entry.id   6cd20690e66337021dc686ebc605ce6e
#
_cell.length_a   1.000
_cell.length_b   1.000
_cell.length_c   1.000
_cell.angle_alpha   90.00
_cell.angle_beta   90.00
_cell.angle_gamma   90.00
#
_symmetry.space_group_name_H-M   'P 1'
#
loop_
_entity.id
_entity.type
_entity.pdbx_description
1 polymer ?
#
loop_
_entity_poly.entity_id
_entity_poly.type
_entity_poly.pdbx_seq_one_letter_code
_entity_poly.pdbx_strand_id
1 'polypeptide(L)'
;MKNKKYYIAYGSNLSVEQMAYRCPDAKIAGQAVLTGWELLFRGCATIAPNPKKNTPVLVWEISERDEENLDPYEGYPNYYRKEDLNIELLREGAEPEMVTAMVYIMENDFGHRAPSRYYYKVLHDGYKAFHFPMHILEGALKECMDKDAAQKMIEEVQA
;
A
#
# COMPACT_ATOMS: atom_id res chain seq x y z
N MET A 1 -16.55 -19.22 14.79
CA MET A 1 -15.89 -18.96 13.51
C MET A 1 -15.41 -17.51 13.47
N LYS A 2 -14.14 -17.32 13.20
CA LYS A 2 -13.58 -15.98 13.16
C LYS A 2 -13.92 -15.30 11.84
N ASN A 3 -14.40 -14.08 11.90
CA ASN A 3 -14.63 -13.29 10.70
C ASN A 3 -13.28 -12.79 10.20
N LYS A 4 -12.90 -13.24 9.01
CA LYS A 4 -11.69 -12.80 8.34
C LYS A 4 -12.06 -11.80 7.27
N LYS A 5 -11.16 -10.87 7.04
CA LYS A 5 -11.37 -9.77 6.11
C LYS A 5 -10.12 -9.63 5.25
N TYR A 6 -10.30 -9.28 3.99
CA TYR A 6 -9.18 -8.92 3.13
C TYR A 6 -8.84 -7.45 3.31
N TYR A 7 -7.55 -7.16 3.35
CA TYR A 7 -7.00 -5.83 3.55
C TYR A 7 -5.96 -5.55 2.46
N ILE A 8 -6.13 -4.43 1.78
CA ILE A 8 -5.25 -3.99 0.70
C ILE A 8 -4.13 -3.12 1.27
N ALA A 9 -2.89 -3.55 1.07
CA ALA A 9 -1.71 -2.80 1.49
C ALA A 9 -0.95 -2.29 0.27
N TYR A 10 -0.70 -0.98 0.22
CA TYR A 10 0.04 -0.35 -0.86
C TYR A 10 1.22 0.47 -0.35
N GLY A 11 1.36 0.63 0.95
CA GLY A 11 2.38 1.45 1.60
C GLY A 11 3.25 0.65 2.56
N SER A 12 3.42 1.15 3.79
CA SER A 12 4.34 0.53 4.76
C SER A 12 3.96 -0.91 5.12
N ASN A 13 2.68 -1.28 4.98
CA ASN A 13 2.23 -2.64 5.27
C ASN A 13 2.50 -3.63 4.14
N LEU A 14 3.28 -3.21 3.13
CA LEU A 14 3.98 -4.14 2.25
C LEU A 14 5.12 -4.85 3.00
N SER A 15 5.55 -4.29 4.13
CA SER A 15 6.60 -4.89 4.96
C SER A 15 6.03 -6.04 5.77
N VAL A 16 6.45 -7.25 5.47
CA VAL A 16 6.04 -8.45 6.20
C VAL A 16 6.46 -8.33 7.67
N GLU A 17 7.64 -7.80 7.92
CA GLU A 17 8.16 -7.62 9.27
C GLU A 17 7.29 -6.66 10.09
N GLN A 18 6.93 -5.50 9.51
CA GLN A 18 6.07 -4.53 10.20
C GLN A 18 4.67 -5.08 10.43
N MET A 19 4.12 -5.81 9.45
CA MET A 19 2.80 -6.41 9.62
C MET A 19 2.78 -7.49 10.68
N ALA A 20 3.85 -8.29 10.81
CA ALA A 20 3.93 -9.29 11.87
C ALA A 20 3.83 -8.65 13.25
N TYR A 21 4.37 -7.46 13.40
CA TYR A 21 4.32 -6.71 14.65
C TYR A 21 2.93 -6.09 14.90
N ARG A 22 2.36 -5.43 13.88
CA ARG A 22 1.06 -4.74 14.02
C ARG A 22 -0.12 -5.69 14.03
N CYS A 23 -0.06 -6.73 13.22
CA CYS A 23 -1.20 -7.62 12.95
C CYS A 23 -0.75 -9.06 13.07
N PRO A 24 -0.64 -9.57 14.31
CA PRO A 24 -0.11 -10.92 14.52
C PRO A 24 -0.91 -12.05 13.87
N ASP A 25 -2.18 -11.83 13.57
CA ASP A 25 -3.04 -12.84 12.93
C ASP A 25 -3.01 -12.76 11.41
N ALA A 26 -2.35 -11.76 10.84
CA ALA A 26 -2.39 -11.50 9.40
C ALA A 26 -1.63 -12.57 8.61
N LYS A 27 -2.18 -12.91 7.46
CA LYS A 27 -1.55 -13.81 6.49
C LYS A 27 -1.65 -13.20 5.12
N ILE A 28 -0.62 -13.39 4.29
CA ILE A 28 -0.67 -12.94 2.92
C ILE A 28 -1.68 -13.80 2.17
N ALA A 29 -2.73 -13.16 1.62
CA ALA A 29 -3.72 -13.83 0.80
C ALA A 29 -3.28 -13.90 -0.67
N GLY A 30 -2.59 -12.88 -1.15
CA GLY A 30 -2.12 -12.80 -2.53
C GLY A 30 -1.79 -11.38 -2.92
N GLN A 31 -1.89 -11.12 -4.21
CA GLN A 31 -1.62 -9.80 -4.78
C GLN A 31 -2.80 -9.36 -5.64
N ALA A 32 -2.83 -8.08 -5.98
CA ALA A 32 -3.81 -7.54 -6.91
C ALA A 32 -3.22 -6.30 -7.59
N VAL A 33 -3.90 -5.85 -8.64
CA VAL A 33 -3.59 -4.57 -9.29
C VAL A 33 -4.84 -3.71 -9.19
N LEU A 34 -4.70 -2.54 -8.58
CA LEU A 34 -5.80 -1.57 -8.50
C LEU A 34 -5.82 -0.76 -9.80
N THR A 35 -6.62 -1.20 -10.74
CA THR A 35 -6.79 -0.53 -12.03
C THR A 35 -7.58 0.75 -11.83
N GLY A 36 -7.07 1.86 -12.35
CA GLY A 36 -7.73 3.15 -12.19
C GLY A 36 -7.41 3.85 -10.86
N TRP A 37 -6.37 3.42 -10.19
CA TRP A 37 -5.89 4.04 -8.95
C TRP A 37 -4.42 4.39 -9.08
N GLU A 38 -4.07 5.55 -8.57
CA GLU A 38 -2.72 6.11 -8.61
C GLU A 38 -2.11 6.14 -7.22
N LEU A 39 -0.85 5.71 -7.09
CA LEU A 39 -0.08 5.84 -5.86
C LEU A 39 0.45 7.27 -5.75
N LEU A 40 0.24 7.90 -4.61
CA LEU A 40 0.68 9.27 -4.34
C LEU A 40 1.41 9.34 -3.00
N PHE A 41 2.33 10.28 -2.90
CA PHE A 41 2.96 10.63 -1.62
C PHE A 41 2.46 12.00 -1.14
N ARG A 42 1.93 12.01 0.06
CA ARG A 42 1.51 13.21 0.79
C ARG A 42 2.12 13.13 2.19
N GLY A 43 3.47 13.01 2.24
CA GLY A 43 4.19 12.58 3.43
C GLY A 43 4.19 11.06 3.53
N CYS A 44 3.05 10.47 3.82
CA CYS A 44 2.83 9.03 3.71
C CYS A 44 2.19 8.71 2.37
N ALA A 45 2.14 7.41 2.04
CA ALA A 45 1.51 6.96 0.80
C ALA A 45 0.00 6.99 0.93
N THR A 46 -0.66 7.30 -0.19
CA THR A 46 -2.11 7.15 -0.35
C THR A 46 -2.39 6.79 -1.79
N ILE A 47 -3.65 6.52 -2.09
CA ILE A 47 -4.09 6.26 -3.48
C ILE A 47 -5.24 7.19 -3.81
N ALA A 48 -5.37 7.51 -5.10
CA ALA A 48 -6.46 8.35 -5.59
C ALA A 48 -6.92 7.82 -6.95
N PRO A 49 -8.20 8.03 -7.31
CA PRO A 49 -8.69 7.60 -8.62
C PRO A 49 -7.94 8.31 -9.75
N ASN A 50 -7.47 7.55 -10.71
CA ASN A 50 -6.89 8.05 -11.94
C ASN A 50 -7.02 6.96 -13.00
N PRO A 51 -7.92 7.15 -14.02
CA PRO A 51 -8.20 6.08 -14.99
C PRO A 51 -6.99 5.69 -15.85
N LYS A 52 -5.92 6.47 -15.83
CA LYS A 52 -4.71 6.18 -16.62
C LYS A 52 -3.64 5.46 -15.82
N LYS A 53 -3.90 5.17 -14.54
CA LYS A 53 -2.88 4.61 -13.65
C LYS A 53 -3.34 3.31 -13.03
N ASN A 54 -2.38 2.50 -12.65
CA ASN A 54 -2.60 1.24 -11.93
C ASN A 54 -1.61 1.18 -10.79
N THR A 55 -2.02 0.58 -9.67
CA THR A 55 -1.14 0.43 -8.51
C THR A 55 -1.14 -1.03 -8.06
N PRO A 56 0.04 -1.66 -7.99
CA PRO A 56 0.13 -3.02 -7.47
C PRO A 56 0.00 -3.01 -5.95
N VAL A 57 -0.66 -4.01 -5.41
CA VAL A 57 -0.92 -4.09 -3.97
C VAL A 57 -0.74 -5.51 -3.47
N LEU A 58 -0.43 -5.61 -2.19
CA LEU A 58 -0.44 -6.88 -1.47
C LEU A 58 -1.80 -7.00 -0.77
N VAL A 59 -2.36 -8.19 -0.75
CA VAL A 59 -3.64 -8.44 -0.08
C VAL A 59 -3.40 -9.34 1.11
N TRP A 60 -3.77 -8.85 2.29
CA TRP A 60 -3.66 -9.57 3.54
C TRP A 60 -5.03 -10.10 3.96
N GLU A 61 -5.03 -11.24 4.62
CA GLU A 61 -6.19 -11.74 5.34
C GLU A 61 -5.97 -11.39 6.80
N ILE A 62 -6.88 -10.60 7.37
CA ILE A 62 -6.73 -10.06 8.73
C ILE A 62 -7.92 -10.45 9.60
N SER A 63 -7.70 -10.47 10.92
CA SER A 63 -8.73 -10.68 11.92
C SER A 63 -9.33 -9.34 12.37
N GLU A 64 -10.43 -9.41 13.14
CA GLU A 64 -10.98 -8.21 13.77
C GLU A 64 -9.95 -7.53 14.67
N ARG A 65 -9.19 -8.31 15.42
CA ARG A 65 -8.15 -7.78 16.30
C ARG A 65 -7.08 -7.05 15.51
N ASP A 66 -6.69 -7.58 14.35
CA ASP A 66 -5.74 -6.92 13.46
C ASP A 66 -6.28 -5.58 12.98
N GLU A 67 -7.55 -5.52 12.60
CA GLU A 67 -8.17 -4.27 12.15
C GLU A 67 -8.22 -3.25 13.29
N GLU A 68 -8.51 -3.68 14.51
CA GLU A 68 -8.48 -2.81 15.69
C GLU A 68 -7.08 -2.23 15.93
N ASN A 69 -6.03 -2.98 15.59
CA ASN A 69 -4.66 -2.49 15.68
C ASN A 69 -4.30 -1.54 14.53
N LEU A 70 -4.84 -1.78 13.35
CA LEU A 70 -4.58 -0.92 12.18
C LEU A 70 -5.25 0.44 12.31
N ASP A 71 -6.47 0.49 12.84
CA ASP A 71 -7.23 1.74 12.91
C ASP A 71 -6.46 2.89 13.59
N PRO A 72 -5.90 2.72 14.80
CA PRO A 72 -5.12 3.80 15.38
C PRO A 72 -3.80 4.07 14.66
N TYR A 73 -3.18 3.03 14.09
CA TYR A 73 -1.96 3.22 13.32
C TYR A 73 -2.20 4.12 12.11
N GLU A 74 -3.34 3.95 11.44
CA GLU A 74 -3.71 4.77 10.27
C GLU A 74 -4.35 6.10 10.67
N GLY A 75 -4.68 6.30 11.95
CA GLY A 75 -5.41 7.48 12.40
C GLY A 75 -6.84 7.52 11.88
N TYR A 76 -7.46 6.36 11.75
CA TYR A 76 -8.85 6.23 11.33
C TYR A 76 -9.78 6.72 12.45
N PRO A 77 -10.84 7.48 12.14
CA PRO A 77 -11.30 7.89 10.81
C PRO A 77 -10.80 9.27 10.37
N ASN A 78 -9.96 9.94 11.16
CA ASN A 78 -9.63 11.35 10.95
C ASN A 78 -8.58 11.56 9.85
N TYR A 79 -7.51 10.77 9.85
CA TYR A 79 -6.41 10.91 8.90
C TYR A 79 -6.65 10.07 7.64
N TYR A 80 -7.04 8.79 7.83
CA TYR A 80 -7.44 7.90 6.73
C TYR A 80 -8.88 7.48 6.93
N ARG A 81 -9.63 7.32 5.83
CA ARG A 81 -10.94 6.69 5.81
C ARG A 81 -10.80 5.27 5.29
N LYS A 82 -11.83 4.48 5.46
CA LYS A 82 -11.90 3.11 4.91
C LYS A 82 -12.83 3.07 3.71
N GLU A 83 -12.45 2.30 2.71
CA GLU A 83 -13.33 1.95 1.59
C GLU A 83 -13.23 0.47 1.34
N ASP A 84 -14.29 -0.11 0.78
CA ASP A 84 -14.27 -1.49 0.30
C ASP A 84 -14.18 -1.44 -1.21
N LEU A 85 -13.22 -2.19 -1.75
CA LEU A 85 -13.02 -2.28 -3.20
C LEU A 85 -13.19 -3.72 -3.63
N ASN A 86 -13.78 -3.92 -4.81
CA ASN A 86 -13.82 -5.22 -5.45
C ASN A 86 -12.54 -5.37 -6.27
N ILE A 87 -11.77 -6.40 -5.98
CA ILE A 87 -10.48 -6.64 -6.60
C ILE A 87 -10.38 -8.06 -7.12
N GLU A 88 -9.48 -8.27 -8.08
CA GLU A 88 -9.14 -9.59 -8.56
C GLU A 88 -7.94 -10.08 -7.76
N LEU A 89 -8.18 -11.03 -6.86
CA LEU A 89 -7.12 -11.60 -6.02
C LEU A 89 -6.34 -12.63 -6.82
N LEU A 90 -5.03 -12.41 -6.91
CA LEU A 90 -4.10 -13.27 -7.64
C LEU A 90 -3.28 -14.07 -6.63
N ARG A 91 -3.35 -15.39 -6.75
CA ARG A 91 -2.60 -16.32 -5.90
C ARG A 91 -1.87 -17.32 -6.78
N GLU A 92 -0.66 -17.65 -6.39
CA GLU A 92 0.12 -18.66 -7.09
C GLU A 92 -0.62 -20.01 -7.05
N GLY A 93 -0.73 -20.66 -8.21
CA GLY A 93 -1.35 -21.97 -8.31
C GLY A 93 -2.87 -21.97 -8.21
N ALA A 94 -3.52 -20.82 -8.29
CA ALA A 94 -4.99 -20.71 -8.22
C ALA A 94 -5.52 -19.78 -9.31
N GLU A 95 -6.78 -19.97 -9.67
CA GLU A 95 -7.45 -19.05 -10.59
C GLU A 95 -7.69 -17.70 -9.91
N PRO A 96 -7.66 -16.60 -10.68
CA PRO A 96 -8.03 -15.29 -10.13
C PRO A 96 -9.45 -15.33 -9.53
N GLU A 97 -9.61 -14.66 -8.41
CA GLU A 97 -10.87 -14.64 -7.68
C GLU A 97 -11.28 -13.22 -7.35
N MET A 98 -12.53 -12.85 -7.67
CA MET A 98 -13.05 -11.54 -7.29
C MET A 98 -13.40 -11.55 -5.81
N VAL A 99 -12.83 -10.63 -5.06
CA VAL A 99 -13.09 -10.49 -3.62
C VAL A 99 -13.31 -9.02 -3.28
N THR A 100 -14.00 -8.79 -2.16
CA THR A 100 -14.13 -7.43 -1.59
C THR A 100 -13.06 -7.28 -0.53
N ALA A 101 -12.29 -6.19 -0.60
CA ALA A 101 -11.20 -5.94 0.34
C ALA A 101 -11.25 -4.50 0.84
N MET A 102 -10.89 -4.32 2.10
CA MET A 102 -10.86 -3.03 2.78
C MET A 102 -9.53 -2.34 2.49
N VAL A 103 -9.59 -1.02 2.31
CA VAL A 103 -8.39 -0.20 2.08
C VAL A 103 -8.51 1.11 2.85
N TYR A 104 -7.39 1.58 3.39
CA TYR A 104 -7.31 2.91 4.01
C TYR A 104 -6.89 3.92 2.97
N ILE A 105 -7.60 5.04 2.89
CA ILE A 105 -7.30 6.12 1.93
C ILE A 105 -7.26 7.42 2.72
N MET A 106 -6.24 8.24 2.45
CA MET A 106 -6.07 9.52 3.14
C MET A 106 -7.32 10.39 2.95
N GLU A 107 -7.85 10.89 4.07
CA GLU A 107 -9.14 11.59 4.09
C GLU A 107 -9.08 12.93 3.37
N ASN A 108 -8.01 13.68 3.58
CA ASN A 108 -7.86 15.02 3.03
C ASN A 108 -6.75 15.07 1.99
N ASP A 109 -6.90 15.97 1.03
CA ASP A 109 -5.83 16.27 0.10
C ASP A 109 -4.88 17.27 0.75
N PHE A 110 -3.79 16.75 1.31
CA PHE A 110 -2.74 17.58 1.91
C PHE A 110 -1.71 18.08 0.88
N GLY A 111 -1.96 17.78 -0.41
CA GLY A 111 -1.01 18.08 -1.47
C GLY A 111 0.17 17.12 -1.50
N HIS A 112 0.95 17.21 -2.57
CA HIS A 112 2.13 16.37 -2.70
C HIS A 112 3.17 16.75 -1.66
N ARG A 113 3.73 15.74 -0.98
CA ARG A 113 4.82 15.94 -0.02
C ARG A 113 5.70 14.71 -0.01
N ALA A 114 7.02 14.93 -0.06
CA ALA A 114 7.98 13.83 -0.09
C ALA A 114 7.91 12.99 1.18
N PRO A 115 8.05 11.67 1.05
CA PRO A 115 8.21 10.79 2.21
C PRO A 115 9.62 10.96 2.78
N SER A 116 9.83 10.48 4.01
CA SER A 116 11.18 10.33 4.53
C SER A 116 11.91 9.24 3.73
N ARG A 117 13.25 9.27 3.76
CA ARG A 117 14.05 8.23 3.10
C ARG A 117 13.74 6.85 3.70
N TYR A 118 13.61 6.77 5.01
CA TYR A 118 13.29 5.52 5.69
C TYR A 118 11.96 4.94 5.20
N TYR A 119 10.93 5.78 5.13
CA TYR A 119 9.59 5.35 4.69
C TYR A 119 9.63 4.88 3.23
N TYR A 120 10.29 5.66 2.37
CA TYR A 120 10.43 5.29 0.97
C TYR A 120 11.18 3.96 0.81
N LYS A 121 12.21 3.74 1.61
CA LYS A 121 12.97 2.48 1.59
C LYS A 121 12.09 1.29 1.96
N VAL A 122 11.20 1.45 2.94
CA VAL A 122 10.27 0.39 3.33
C VAL A 122 9.40 -0.01 2.13
N LEU A 123 8.88 0.97 1.39
CA LEU A 123 8.09 0.69 0.20
C LEU A 123 8.94 0.09 -0.92
N HIS A 124 10.14 0.59 -1.11
CA HIS A 124 11.08 0.06 -2.11
C HIS A 124 11.36 -1.42 -1.84
N ASP A 125 11.65 -1.77 -0.60
CA ASP A 125 11.93 -3.15 -0.22
C ASP A 125 10.72 -4.05 -0.44
N GLY A 126 9.53 -3.55 -0.16
CA GLY A 126 8.28 -4.26 -0.42
C GLY A 126 8.05 -4.50 -1.92
N TYR A 127 8.24 -3.48 -2.74
CA TYR A 127 8.12 -3.61 -4.19
C TYR A 127 9.10 -4.66 -4.73
N LYS A 128 10.33 -4.62 -4.22
CA LYS A 128 11.36 -5.58 -4.62
C LYS A 128 10.99 -7.00 -4.19
N ALA A 129 10.54 -7.16 -2.96
CA ALA A 129 10.20 -8.48 -2.40
C ALA A 129 9.04 -9.15 -3.16
N PHE A 130 8.06 -8.38 -3.60
CA PHE A 130 6.88 -8.91 -4.28
C PHE A 130 6.94 -8.75 -5.80
N HIS A 131 8.08 -8.32 -6.32
CA HIS A 131 8.31 -8.14 -7.77
C HIS A 131 7.32 -7.17 -8.42
N PHE A 132 6.96 -6.11 -7.70
CA PHE A 132 6.13 -5.04 -8.24
C PHE A 132 6.94 -4.16 -9.20
N PRO A 133 6.30 -3.58 -10.23
CA PRO A 133 7.01 -2.69 -11.16
C PRO A 133 7.56 -1.46 -10.44
N MET A 134 8.87 -1.38 -10.32
CA MET A 134 9.53 -0.31 -9.56
C MET A 134 9.26 1.07 -10.14
N HIS A 135 9.02 1.17 -11.46
CA HIS A 135 8.76 2.47 -12.09
C HIS A 135 7.50 3.16 -11.55
N ILE A 136 6.55 2.38 -11.01
CA ILE A 136 5.34 2.96 -10.40
C ILE A 136 5.70 3.70 -9.12
N LEU A 137 6.52 3.09 -8.27
CA LEU A 137 6.99 3.71 -7.04
C LEU A 137 7.86 4.92 -7.32
N GLU A 138 8.81 4.77 -8.25
CA GLU A 138 9.72 5.86 -8.62
C GLU A 138 8.96 7.03 -9.24
N GLY A 139 7.96 6.74 -10.07
CA GLY A 139 7.11 7.76 -10.67
C GLY A 139 6.34 8.57 -9.64
N ALA A 140 5.80 7.88 -8.63
CA ALA A 140 5.08 8.56 -7.53
C ALA A 140 6.01 9.49 -6.77
N LEU A 141 7.26 9.07 -6.52
CA LEU A 141 8.24 9.93 -5.85
C LEU A 141 8.58 11.16 -6.68
N LYS A 142 8.77 11.00 -7.98
CA LYS A 142 9.13 12.10 -8.89
C LYS A 142 8.01 13.12 -9.05
N GLU A 143 6.78 12.75 -8.75
CA GLU A 143 5.65 13.68 -8.80
C GLU A 143 5.51 14.53 -7.54
N CYS A 144 6.11 14.11 -6.41
CA CYS A 144 5.94 14.81 -5.13
C CYS A 144 7.15 15.64 -4.72
N MET A 145 8.24 15.62 -5.50
CA MET A 145 9.45 16.37 -5.17
C MET A 145 10.25 16.68 -6.43
N ASP A 146 11.29 17.51 -6.30
CA ASP A 146 12.21 17.80 -7.39
C ASP A 146 12.80 16.51 -7.97
N LYS A 147 12.86 16.41 -9.30
CA LYS A 147 13.28 15.21 -9.99
C LYS A 147 14.71 14.78 -9.66
N ASP A 148 15.61 15.74 -9.51
CA ASP A 148 17.01 15.43 -9.16
C ASP A 148 17.10 14.89 -7.73
N ALA A 149 16.36 15.52 -6.81
CA ALA A 149 16.29 15.05 -5.42
C ALA A 149 15.64 13.67 -5.33
N ALA A 150 14.60 13.43 -6.13
CA ALA A 150 13.95 12.12 -6.19
C ALA A 150 14.92 11.06 -6.71
N GLN A 151 15.65 11.35 -7.78
CA GLN A 151 16.62 10.42 -8.34
C GLN A 151 17.71 10.08 -7.33
N LYS A 152 18.17 11.08 -6.58
CA LYS A 152 19.16 10.85 -5.52
C LYS A 152 18.62 9.92 -4.44
N MET A 153 17.39 10.13 -4.00
CA MET A 153 16.75 9.25 -3.00
C MET A 153 16.62 7.82 -3.53
N ILE A 154 16.20 7.66 -4.80
CA ILE A 154 16.07 6.36 -5.44
C ILE A 154 17.42 5.63 -5.41
N GLU A 155 18.50 6.31 -5.79
CA GLU A 155 19.82 5.71 -5.80
C GLU A 155 20.31 5.35 -4.40
N GLU A 156 20.04 6.20 -3.42
CA GLU A 156 20.44 5.96 -2.03
C GLU A 156 19.77 4.73 -1.43
N VAL A 157 18.50 4.48 -1.73
CA VAL A 157 17.80 3.32 -1.17
C VAL A 157 18.15 2.02 -1.89
N GLN A 158 18.70 2.09 -3.10
CA GLN A 158 19.15 0.92 -3.86
C GLN A 158 20.55 0.46 -3.44
N ALA A 159 21.30 1.32 -2.80
CA ALA A 159 22.69 1.05 -2.42
C ALA A 159 22.83 0.01 -1.31
#